data_9c7719f27e9edcace07cc10307bd2cbc
#
_entry.id   9c7719f27e9edcace07cc10307bd2cbc
#
_cell.length_a   1.000
_cell.length_b   1.000
_cell.length_c   1.000
_cell.angle_alpha   90.00
_cell.angle_beta   90.00
_cell.angle_gamma   90.00
#
_symmetry.space_group_name_H-M   'P 1'
#
loop_
_entity.id
_entity.type
_entity.pdbx_description
1 polymer ?
#
loop_
_entity_poly.entity_id
_entity_poly.type
_entity_poly.pdbx_seq_one_letter_code
_entity_poly.pdbx_strand_id
1 'polypeptide(L)'
;MKNIICFLFLSIVGFTYAQKGDPEIIKKPINYSSERVNLSIDYLKSHYNITQNTATISPKMIVLHYTAGGTVETNFKYFNKTHLESARNTLKKQSTLNVSSQYIIDRDGTIYQLMEPNMFARHTIGLNYCAIGIENIGSKKQPLTEQQITANAQLVRYLTKKYNIEYLIGHSEYGAFRNSKLWKETDPNYFTIKEDPGKDFMNKVRLLVSDLHLKDKP
;
A
#
# COMPACT_ATOMS: atom_id res chain seq x y z
N MET A 1 23.99 4.78 63.37
CA MET A 1 22.96 5.01 62.34
C MET A 1 23.61 4.69 60.99
N LYS A 2 23.23 3.57 60.37
CA LYS A 2 23.77 3.15 59.07
C LYS A 2 22.78 3.56 57.98
N ASN A 3 23.19 4.49 57.10
CA ASN A 3 22.40 4.90 55.94
C ASN A 3 22.54 3.85 54.85
N ILE A 4 21.44 3.16 54.52
CA ILE A 4 21.32 2.27 53.37
C ILE A 4 20.88 3.11 52.20
N ILE A 5 21.79 3.31 51.23
CA ILE A 5 21.49 3.95 49.94
C ILE A 5 21.01 2.83 49.03
N CYS A 6 19.70 2.85 48.68
CA CYS A 6 19.10 1.93 47.75
C CYS A 6 19.32 2.49 46.32
N PHE A 7 20.20 1.86 45.54
CA PHE A 7 20.35 2.16 44.11
C PHE A 7 19.22 1.49 43.33
N LEU A 8 18.29 2.30 42.80
CA LEU A 8 17.29 1.83 41.86
C LEU A 8 17.95 1.68 40.48
N PHE A 9 18.21 0.46 40.05
CA PHE A 9 18.63 0.18 38.67
C PHE A 9 17.40 0.28 37.76
N LEU A 10 17.29 1.39 37.02
CA LEU A 10 16.33 1.53 35.93
C LEU A 10 16.87 0.76 34.73
N SER A 11 16.40 -0.46 34.49
CA SER A 11 16.71 -1.23 33.30
C SER A 11 15.94 -0.59 32.09
N ILE A 12 16.63 0.21 31.30
CA ILE A 12 16.15 0.65 30.00
C ILE A 12 16.19 -0.56 29.07
N VAL A 13 15.04 -1.21 28.88
CA VAL A 13 14.87 -2.22 27.84
C VAL A 13 14.82 -1.45 26.50
N GLY A 14 15.99 -1.28 25.91
CA GLY A 14 16.10 -0.78 24.55
C GLY A 14 15.54 -1.81 23.59
N PHE A 15 14.37 -1.56 23.02
CA PHE A 15 13.86 -2.30 21.86
C PHE A 15 14.75 -1.98 20.66
N THR A 16 15.79 -2.78 20.47
CA THR A 16 16.58 -2.74 19.23
C THR A 16 15.78 -3.45 18.12
N TYR A 17 14.94 -2.71 17.41
CA TYR A 17 14.38 -3.16 16.13
C TYR A 17 15.42 -3.03 15.02
N ALA A 18 16.44 -3.88 15.08
CA ALA A 18 17.36 -4.05 13.97
C ALA A 18 17.21 -5.47 13.41
N GLN A 19 16.13 -5.74 12.69
CA GLN A 19 16.10 -6.93 11.86
C GLN A 19 16.98 -6.65 10.64
N LYS A 20 18.24 -7.11 10.71
CA LYS A 20 19.22 -7.08 9.62
C LYS A 20 18.80 -8.11 8.56
N GLY A 21 18.04 -7.72 7.56
CA GLY A 21 17.68 -8.58 6.42
C GLY A 21 16.49 -8.03 5.64
N ASP A 22 16.34 -8.48 4.41
CA ASP A 22 15.12 -8.25 3.65
C ASP A 22 13.97 -9.08 4.28
N PRO A 23 12.71 -8.61 4.22
CA PRO A 23 11.59 -9.35 4.78
C PRO A 23 11.35 -10.66 4.02
N GLU A 24 10.86 -11.67 4.72
CA GLU A 24 10.32 -12.85 4.07
C GLU A 24 9.03 -12.48 3.34
N ILE A 25 8.95 -12.79 2.04
CA ILE A 25 7.81 -12.47 1.18
C ILE A 25 7.32 -13.76 0.51
N ILE A 26 6.10 -14.14 0.82
CA ILE A 26 5.44 -15.31 0.24
C ILE A 26 4.83 -14.90 -1.11
N LYS A 27 5.25 -15.55 -2.20
CA LYS A 27 4.64 -15.35 -3.51
C LYS A 27 3.26 -16.00 -3.56
N LYS A 28 2.24 -15.19 -3.84
CA LYS A 28 0.84 -15.62 -4.04
C LYS A 28 0.23 -14.86 -5.23
N PRO A 29 0.75 -15.10 -6.45
CA PRO A 29 0.42 -14.27 -7.60
C PRO A 29 -1.05 -14.40 -8.00
N ILE A 30 -1.70 -13.25 -8.28
CA ILE A 30 -3.00 -13.22 -8.95
C ILE A 30 -2.83 -13.53 -10.44
N ASN A 31 -3.93 -13.94 -11.08
CA ASN A 31 -3.94 -14.14 -12.53
C ASN A 31 -3.77 -12.80 -13.25
N TYR A 32 -2.62 -12.61 -13.87
CA TYR A 32 -2.31 -11.44 -14.68
C TYR A 32 -2.36 -11.82 -16.16
N SER A 33 -3.57 -12.21 -16.63
CA SER A 33 -3.84 -12.65 -18.01
C SER A 33 -3.63 -11.52 -19.01
N SER A 34 -3.54 -11.86 -20.30
CA SER A 34 -3.50 -10.89 -21.41
C SER A 34 -4.68 -9.92 -21.37
N GLU A 35 -5.86 -10.39 -20.97
CA GLU A 35 -7.03 -9.52 -20.79
C GLU A 35 -6.81 -8.47 -19.69
N ARG A 36 -6.29 -8.86 -18.51
CA ARG A 36 -5.95 -7.90 -17.44
C ARG A 36 -4.87 -6.92 -17.88
N VAL A 37 -3.86 -7.38 -18.63
CA VAL A 37 -2.82 -6.52 -19.22
C VAL A 37 -3.46 -5.47 -20.13
N ASN A 38 -4.31 -5.88 -21.07
CA ASN A 38 -4.98 -4.97 -21.99
C ASN A 38 -5.84 -3.94 -21.25
N LEU A 39 -6.67 -4.37 -20.30
CA LEU A 39 -7.49 -3.47 -19.49
C LEU A 39 -6.64 -2.49 -18.65
N SER A 40 -5.46 -2.92 -18.19
CA SER A 40 -4.52 -2.04 -17.46
C SER A 40 -3.90 -0.99 -18.38
N ILE A 41 -3.54 -1.35 -19.61
CA ILE A 41 -3.04 -0.42 -20.64
C ILE A 41 -4.13 0.57 -21.03
N ASP A 42 -5.36 0.10 -21.23
CA ASP A 42 -6.51 0.96 -21.52
C ASP A 42 -6.79 1.94 -20.39
N TYR A 43 -6.66 1.51 -19.14
CA TYR A 43 -6.79 2.37 -17.97
C TYR A 43 -5.70 3.45 -17.94
N LEU A 44 -4.44 3.09 -18.18
CA LEU A 44 -3.33 4.05 -18.26
C LEU A 44 -3.56 5.10 -19.33
N LYS A 45 -4.08 4.69 -20.50
CA LYS A 45 -4.40 5.58 -21.61
C LYS A 45 -5.58 6.50 -21.30
N SER A 46 -6.71 5.93 -20.86
CA SER A 46 -7.97 6.68 -20.70
C SER A 46 -7.98 7.60 -19.48
N HIS A 47 -7.37 7.16 -18.36
CA HIS A 47 -7.38 7.92 -17.12
C HIS A 47 -6.15 8.81 -16.91
N TYR A 48 -5.01 8.44 -17.51
CA TYR A 48 -3.75 9.13 -17.25
C TYR A 48 -3.09 9.74 -18.47
N ASN A 49 -3.68 9.59 -19.66
CA ASN A 49 -3.07 9.99 -20.95
C ASN A 49 -1.67 9.38 -21.17
N ILE A 50 -1.44 8.16 -20.61
CA ILE A 50 -0.19 7.43 -20.77
C ILE A 50 -0.38 6.38 -21.86
N THR A 51 0.31 6.56 -22.99
CA THR A 51 0.31 5.59 -24.10
C THR A 51 1.55 4.73 -24.01
N GLN A 52 1.36 3.44 -23.76
CA GLN A 52 2.42 2.44 -23.72
C GLN A 52 1.84 1.06 -24.06
N ASN A 53 2.70 0.09 -24.38
CA ASN A 53 2.34 -1.27 -24.79
C ASN A 53 2.53 -2.32 -23.69
N THR A 54 2.84 -1.89 -22.48
CA THR A 54 3.02 -2.76 -21.31
C THR A 54 2.19 -2.24 -20.13
N ALA A 55 1.72 -3.15 -19.28
CA ALA A 55 1.02 -2.79 -18.05
C ALA A 55 2.00 -2.59 -16.89
N THR A 56 3.06 -1.81 -17.11
CA THR A 56 4.10 -1.53 -16.12
C THR A 56 4.00 -0.10 -15.60
N ILE A 57 4.55 0.12 -14.40
CA ILE A 57 4.66 1.43 -13.76
C ILE A 57 6.12 1.73 -13.40
N SER A 58 6.43 3.00 -13.18
CA SER A 58 7.69 3.43 -12.58
C SER A 58 7.41 3.87 -11.12
N PRO A 59 7.64 2.99 -10.14
CA PRO A 59 7.28 3.28 -8.75
C PRO A 59 8.02 4.50 -8.18
N LYS A 60 7.26 5.44 -7.64
CA LYS A 60 7.73 6.63 -6.90
C LYS A 60 7.06 6.75 -5.53
N MET A 61 6.02 5.97 -5.30
CA MET A 61 5.14 6.08 -4.15
C MET A 61 4.77 4.71 -3.62
N ILE A 62 4.61 4.61 -2.31
CA ILE A 62 3.96 3.48 -1.64
C ILE A 62 2.68 4.01 -1.01
N VAL A 63 1.56 3.32 -1.25
CA VAL A 63 0.25 3.63 -0.67
C VAL A 63 -0.18 2.48 0.22
N LEU A 64 -0.41 2.78 1.50
CA LEU A 64 -0.90 1.81 2.47
C LEU A 64 -2.42 1.87 2.55
N HIS A 65 -3.04 0.68 2.57
CA HIS A 65 -4.48 0.47 2.65
C HIS A 65 -4.87 -0.46 3.79
N TYR A 66 -6.17 -0.56 4.07
CA TYR A 66 -6.75 -1.74 4.68
C TYR A 66 -7.86 -2.32 3.78
N THR A 67 -8.08 -3.63 3.87
CA THR A 67 -9.01 -4.38 3.02
C THR A 67 -10.50 -4.15 3.34
N ALA A 68 -10.82 -3.38 4.39
CA ALA A 68 -12.15 -3.25 4.97
C ALA A 68 -12.71 -4.57 5.57
N GLY A 69 -11.83 -5.53 5.86
CA GLY A 69 -12.12 -6.81 6.51
C GLY A 69 -11.75 -8.03 5.66
N GLY A 70 -12.27 -9.20 6.06
CA GLY A 70 -11.97 -10.47 5.42
C GLY A 70 -10.65 -11.09 5.87
N THR A 71 -10.19 -12.07 5.10
CA THR A 71 -8.92 -12.79 5.27
C THR A 71 -8.03 -12.59 4.05
N VAL A 72 -6.77 -12.99 4.11
CA VAL A 72 -5.88 -13.02 2.93
C VAL A 72 -6.54 -13.80 1.79
N GLU A 73 -7.12 -14.96 2.08
CA GLU A 73 -7.72 -15.82 1.05
C GLU A 73 -8.96 -15.18 0.40
N THR A 74 -9.84 -14.54 1.17
CA THR A 74 -11.04 -13.88 0.59
C THR A 74 -10.67 -12.67 -0.24
N ASN A 75 -9.69 -11.86 0.20
CA ASN A 75 -9.21 -10.70 -0.54
C ASN A 75 -8.38 -11.12 -1.77
N PHE A 76 -7.57 -12.17 -1.66
CA PHE A 76 -6.89 -12.77 -2.80
C PHE A 76 -7.88 -13.21 -3.89
N LYS A 77 -8.91 -13.97 -3.53
CA LYS A 77 -9.96 -14.40 -4.48
C LYS A 77 -10.65 -13.21 -5.15
N TYR A 78 -10.86 -12.14 -4.40
CA TYR A 78 -11.45 -10.90 -4.93
C TYR A 78 -10.50 -10.22 -5.93
N PHE A 79 -9.24 -9.99 -5.59
CA PHE A 79 -8.25 -9.35 -6.48
C PHE A 79 -7.87 -10.22 -7.68
N ASN A 80 -7.98 -11.54 -7.56
CA ASN A 80 -7.68 -12.48 -8.64
C ASN A 80 -8.67 -12.41 -9.81
N LYS A 81 -9.90 -11.88 -9.61
CA LYS A 81 -10.87 -11.64 -10.68
C LYS A 81 -10.39 -10.50 -11.57
N THR A 82 -10.42 -10.70 -12.89
CA THR A 82 -10.03 -9.64 -13.86
C THR A 82 -11.02 -8.49 -13.87
N HIS A 83 -12.33 -8.77 -13.74
CA HIS A 83 -13.39 -7.78 -13.82
C HIS A 83 -13.98 -7.43 -12.45
N LEU A 84 -14.36 -6.15 -12.32
CA LEU A 84 -15.17 -5.67 -11.19
C LEU A 84 -16.55 -6.33 -11.17
N GLU A 85 -17.01 -6.65 -9.97
CA GLU A 85 -18.37 -7.12 -9.75
C GLU A 85 -19.41 -6.03 -10.07
N SER A 86 -20.60 -6.45 -10.48
CA SER A 86 -21.70 -5.55 -10.88
C SER A 86 -22.15 -4.59 -9.75
N ALA A 87 -21.99 -4.97 -8.50
CA ALA A 87 -22.36 -4.15 -7.35
C ALA A 87 -21.55 -2.85 -7.18
N ARG A 88 -20.37 -2.71 -7.85
CA ARG A 88 -19.50 -1.52 -7.79
C ARG A 88 -19.70 -0.57 -8.97
N ASN A 89 -20.94 -0.14 -9.21
CA ASN A 89 -21.34 0.63 -10.40
C ASN A 89 -20.51 1.90 -10.64
N THR A 90 -20.17 2.67 -9.61
CA THR A 90 -19.37 3.90 -9.75
C THR A 90 -17.96 3.60 -10.30
N LEU A 91 -17.30 2.59 -9.77
CA LEU A 91 -15.97 2.18 -10.24
C LEU A 91 -16.05 1.50 -11.62
N LYS A 92 -17.12 0.74 -11.89
CA LYS A 92 -17.33 0.02 -13.15
C LYS A 92 -17.59 0.98 -14.32
N LYS A 93 -18.25 2.12 -14.09
CA LYS A 93 -18.43 3.18 -15.09
C LYS A 93 -17.09 3.74 -15.59
N GLN A 94 -16.09 3.75 -14.72
CA GLN A 94 -14.75 4.24 -15.05
C GLN A 94 -13.91 3.19 -15.78
N SER A 95 -13.98 1.94 -15.36
CA SER A 95 -13.31 0.81 -16.02
C SER A 95 -13.87 -0.51 -15.50
N THR A 96 -13.92 -1.52 -16.37
CA THR A 96 -14.25 -2.91 -15.96
C THR A 96 -13.11 -3.62 -15.27
N LEU A 97 -11.87 -3.12 -15.37
CA LEU A 97 -10.71 -3.66 -14.67
C LEU A 97 -10.95 -3.71 -13.16
N ASN A 98 -10.75 -4.87 -12.57
CA ASN A 98 -10.87 -5.02 -11.12
C ASN A 98 -9.77 -4.25 -10.36
N VAL A 99 -10.07 -3.90 -9.11
CA VAL A 99 -9.07 -3.39 -8.19
C VAL A 99 -8.10 -4.51 -7.79
N SER A 100 -6.87 -4.15 -7.48
CA SER A 100 -5.82 -5.06 -7.01
C SER A 100 -4.72 -4.26 -6.33
N SER A 101 -3.81 -4.94 -5.63
CA SER A 101 -2.60 -4.36 -5.04
C SER A 101 -1.40 -5.26 -5.31
N GLN A 102 -0.19 -4.73 -5.14
CA GLN A 102 1.03 -5.53 -5.30
C GLN A 102 1.26 -6.45 -4.10
N TYR A 103 0.83 -6.03 -2.90
CA TYR A 103 1.02 -6.80 -1.67
C TYR A 103 -0.24 -6.86 -0.81
N ILE A 104 -0.35 -7.95 -0.03
CA ILE A 104 -1.26 -8.06 1.13
C ILE A 104 -0.42 -8.44 2.34
N ILE A 105 -0.68 -7.81 3.48
CA ILE A 105 -0.10 -8.16 4.78
C ILE A 105 -1.20 -8.69 5.70
N ASP A 106 -1.00 -9.91 6.19
CA ASP A 106 -1.92 -10.54 7.13
C ASP A 106 -1.77 -9.92 8.53
N ARG A 107 -2.69 -10.24 9.42
CA ARG A 107 -2.74 -9.69 10.78
C ARG A 107 -1.55 -10.06 11.67
N ASP A 108 -0.92 -11.20 11.39
CA ASP A 108 0.31 -11.67 12.04
C ASP A 108 1.59 -11.04 11.48
N GLY A 109 1.46 -10.19 10.43
CA GLY A 109 2.58 -9.56 9.74
C GLY A 109 3.13 -10.33 8.55
N THR A 110 2.57 -11.50 8.22
CA THR A 110 2.98 -12.26 7.03
C THR A 110 2.72 -11.46 5.75
N ILE A 111 3.76 -11.32 4.92
CA ILE A 111 3.72 -10.53 3.68
C ILE A 111 3.49 -11.43 2.48
N TYR A 112 2.45 -11.19 1.72
CA TYR A 112 2.14 -11.86 0.46
C TYR A 112 2.34 -10.92 -0.71
N GLN A 113 3.10 -11.35 -1.72
CA GLN A 113 3.24 -10.62 -2.99
C GLN A 113 2.26 -11.17 -4.02
N LEU A 114 1.36 -10.31 -4.50
CA LEU A 114 0.31 -10.67 -5.47
C LEU A 114 0.72 -10.43 -6.93
N MET A 115 1.64 -9.49 -7.16
CA MET A 115 2.23 -9.20 -8.47
C MET A 115 3.57 -8.49 -8.30
N GLU A 116 4.35 -8.39 -9.37
CA GLU A 116 5.60 -7.64 -9.30
C GLU A 116 5.34 -6.15 -9.00
N PRO A 117 6.19 -5.49 -8.18
CA PRO A 117 5.96 -4.13 -7.72
C PRO A 117 5.85 -3.07 -8.83
N ASN A 118 6.46 -3.34 -9.99
CA ASN A 118 6.40 -2.48 -11.16
C ASN A 118 5.26 -2.83 -12.14
N MET A 119 4.36 -3.73 -11.78
CA MET A 119 3.15 -3.99 -12.55
C MET A 119 2.03 -3.06 -12.12
N PHE A 120 1.20 -2.65 -13.07
CA PHE A 120 0.04 -1.79 -12.81
C PHE A 120 -0.97 -2.52 -11.93
N ALA A 121 -1.39 -1.88 -10.84
CA ALA A 121 -2.49 -2.28 -9.98
C ALA A 121 -3.46 -1.10 -9.81
N ARG A 122 -4.77 -1.38 -9.75
CA ARG A 122 -5.81 -0.36 -9.57
C ARG A 122 -6.19 -0.29 -8.10
N HIS A 123 -5.63 0.67 -7.34
CA HIS A 123 -5.89 0.84 -5.90
C HIS A 123 -6.03 2.31 -5.46
N THR A 124 -5.47 3.27 -6.22
CA THR A 124 -5.45 4.69 -5.83
C THR A 124 -5.69 5.58 -7.05
N ILE A 125 -6.86 6.25 -7.10
CA ILE A 125 -7.23 7.14 -8.21
C ILE A 125 -6.14 8.19 -8.43
N GLY A 126 -5.81 8.47 -9.66
CA GLY A 126 -4.85 9.51 -10.07
C GLY A 126 -3.37 9.14 -9.91
N LEU A 127 -3.04 8.10 -9.13
CA LEU A 127 -1.67 7.75 -8.73
C LEU A 127 -1.23 6.31 -9.06
N ASN A 128 -2.14 5.43 -9.53
CA ASN A 128 -1.79 4.03 -9.80
C ASN A 128 -0.58 3.85 -10.74
N TYR A 129 -0.33 4.80 -11.64
CA TYR A 129 0.76 4.72 -12.63
C TYR A 129 2.16 4.84 -11.98
N CYS A 130 2.25 5.27 -10.72
CA CYS A 130 3.51 5.45 -10.00
C CYS A 130 3.47 4.93 -8.56
N ALA A 131 2.39 4.27 -8.15
CA ALA A 131 2.18 3.83 -6.77
C ALA A 131 2.19 2.30 -6.64
N ILE A 132 2.95 1.80 -5.65
CA ILE A 132 2.87 0.42 -5.16
C ILE A 132 1.80 0.39 -4.06
N GLY A 133 0.80 -0.46 -4.19
CA GLY A 133 -0.24 -0.67 -3.18
C GLY A 133 0.11 -1.80 -2.22
N ILE A 134 -0.08 -1.53 -0.93
CA ILE A 134 0.04 -2.52 0.15
C ILE A 134 -1.27 -2.55 0.92
N GLU A 135 -2.00 -3.64 0.79
CA GLU A 135 -3.24 -3.88 1.54
C GLU A 135 -2.93 -4.57 2.87
N ASN A 136 -3.59 -4.16 3.92
CA ASN A 136 -3.50 -4.77 5.24
C ASN A 136 -4.83 -5.40 5.61
N ILE A 137 -4.84 -6.66 6.04
CA ILE A 137 -6.07 -7.32 6.50
C ILE A 137 -6.57 -6.62 7.76
N GLY A 138 -7.70 -5.93 7.63
CA GLY A 138 -8.29 -5.17 8.74
C GLY A 138 -9.34 -4.18 8.27
N SER A 139 -9.88 -3.41 9.22
CA SER A 139 -10.90 -2.41 8.98
C SER A 139 -11.00 -1.46 10.17
N LYS A 140 -11.85 -0.44 10.09
CA LYS A 140 -12.19 0.42 11.24
C LYS A 140 -12.70 -0.34 12.46
N LYS A 141 -13.46 -1.44 12.24
CA LYS A 141 -13.97 -2.32 13.31
C LYS A 141 -12.97 -3.39 13.75
N GLN A 142 -11.94 -3.64 12.96
CA GLN A 142 -10.85 -4.59 13.21
C GLN A 142 -9.51 -3.87 12.98
N PRO A 143 -9.05 -3.08 13.97
CA PRO A 143 -7.84 -2.25 13.82
C PRO A 143 -6.62 -3.05 13.40
N LEU A 144 -5.73 -2.40 12.67
CA LEU A 144 -4.47 -2.98 12.25
C LEU A 144 -3.55 -3.24 13.45
N THR A 145 -2.69 -4.25 13.35
CA THR A 145 -1.87 -4.78 14.44
C THR A 145 -0.45 -4.18 14.46
N GLU A 146 0.25 -4.33 15.58
CA GLU A 146 1.67 -3.95 15.70
C GLU A 146 2.57 -4.80 14.78
N GLN A 147 2.19 -6.07 14.54
CA GLN A 147 2.88 -6.95 13.58
C GLN A 147 2.77 -6.39 12.16
N GLN A 148 1.58 -5.89 11.77
CA GLN A 148 1.40 -5.24 10.46
C GLN A 148 2.19 -3.93 10.36
N ILE A 149 2.30 -3.13 11.43
CA ILE A 149 3.14 -1.93 11.45
C ILE A 149 4.60 -2.29 11.17
N THR A 150 5.12 -3.29 11.87
CA THR A 150 6.49 -3.78 11.68
C THR A 150 6.72 -4.31 10.27
N ALA A 151 5.80 -5.14 9.77
CA ALA A 151 5.88 -5.72 8.43
C ALA A 151 5.83 -4.65 7.33
N ASN A 152 4.95 -3.63 7.46
CA ASN A 152 4.92 -2.50 6.52
C ASN A 152 6.25 -1.73 6.53
N ALA A 153 6.82 -1.43 7.71
CA ALA A 153 8.09 -0.73 7.79
C ALA A 153 9.23 -1.53 7.12
N GLN A 154 9.27 -2.85 7.30
CA GLN A 154 10.24 -3.74 6.65
C GLN A 154 10.04 -3.75 5.12
N LEU A 155 8.80 -3.89 4.65
CA LEU A 155 8.48 -3.91 3.23
C LEU A 155 8.78 -2.54 2.56
N VAL A 156 8.47 -1.42 3.23
CA VAL A 156 8.84 -0.07 2.76
C VAL A 156 10.35 0.04 2.58
N ARG A 157 11.15 -0.36 3.58
CA ARG A 157 12.62 -0.36 3.49
C ARG A 157 13.14 -1.24 2.34
N TYR A 158 12.56 -2.41 2.17
CA TYR A 158 12.89 -3.31 1.06
C TYR A 158 12.61 -2.68 -0.32
N LEU A 159 11.45 -2.05 -0.47
CA LEU A 159 11.04 -1.43 -1.73
C LEU A 159 11.85 -0.17 -2.05
N THR A 160 12.22 0.64 -1.05
CA THR A 160 13.08 1.83 -1.25
C THR A 160 14.51 1.49 -1.65
N LYS A 161 15.02 0.29 -1.30
CA LYS A 161 16.31 -0.20 -1.82
C LYS A 161 16.25 -0.54 -3.31
N LYS A 162 15.06 -0.91 -3.82
CA LYS A 162 14.88 -1.42 -5.19
C LYS A 162 14.34 -0.39 -6.17
N TYR A 163 13.60 0.59 -5.66
CA TYR A 163 12.92 1.61 -6.46
C TYR A 163 13.18 3.00 -5.89
N ASN A 164 13.15 4.00 -6.75
CA ASN A 164 13.29 5.40 -6.33
C ASN A 164 11.98 5.92 -5.69
N ILE A 165 11.65 5.39 -4.50
CA ILE A 165 10.46 5.78 -3.76
C ILE A 165 10.70 7.14 -3.09
N GLU A 166 9.84 8.10 -3.39
CA GLU A 166 9.87 9.46 -2.83
C GLU A 166 8.76 9.68 -1.78
N TYR A 167 7.67 8.90 -1.85
CA TYR A 167 6.46 9.12 -1.05
C TYR A 167 5.99 7.85 -0.35
N LEU A 168 5.56 8.02 0.91
CA LEU A 168 4.84 7.01 1.70
C LEU A 168 3.56 7.64 2.23
N ILE A 169 2.42 7.23 1.68
CA ILE A 169 1.11 7.78 2.05
C ILE A 169 0.11 6.70 2.45
N GLY A 170 -0.88 7.09 3.25
CA GLY A 170 -2.10 6.33 3.42
C GLY A 170 -3.10 6.66 2.30
N HIS A 171 -4.01 5.74 1.98
CA HIS A 171 -5.04 5.98 0.97
C HIS A 171 -5.90 7.22 1.31
N SER A 172 -6.16 7.49 2.59
CA SER A 172 -6.87 8.71 3.02
C SER A 172 -6.17 10.03 2.66
N GLU A 173 -4.87 9.98 2.34
CA GLU A 173 -4.04 11.16 2.09
C GLU A 173 -3.89 11.49 0.58
N TYR A 174 -4.29 10.57 -0.31
CA TYR A 174 -4.09 10.69 -1.75
C TYR A 174 -4.72 11.95 -2.36
N GLY A 175 -5.78 12.46 -1.76
CA GLY A 175 -6.46 13.67 -2.21
C GLY A 175 -5.60 14.94 -2.17
N ALA A 176 -4.56 14.98 -1.33
CA ALA A 176 -3.60 16.09 -1.27
C ALA A 176 -2.82 16.26 -2.59
N PHE A 177 -2.76 15.20 -3.41
CA PHE A 177 -2.03 15.21 -4.68
C PHE A 177 -2.84 15.76 -5.85
N ARG A 178 -4.16 16.02 -5.73
CA ARG A 178 -5.03 16.44 -6.85
C ARG A 178 -4.52 17.63 -7.65
N ASN A 179 -3.84 18.57 -7.01
CA ASN A 179 -3.28 19.77 -7.66
C ASN A 179 -1.77 19.65 -7.92
N SER A 180 -1.19 18.48 -7.76
CA SER A 180 0.22 18.25 -8.00
C SER A 180 0.50 17.73 -9.41
N LYS A 181 1.77 17.82 -9.83
CA LYS A 181 2.23 17.23 -11.11
C LYS A 181 2.13 15.70 -11.14
N LEU A 182 1.96 15.06 -9.98
CA LEU A 182 1.80 13.60 -9.87
C LEU A 182 0.36 13.15 -10.11
N TRP A 183 -0.64 14.02 -9.98
CA TRP A 183 -2.02 13.67 -10.26
C TRP A 183 -2.27 13.58 -11.75
N LYS A 184 -2.73 12.42 -12.23
CA LYS A 184 -2.96 12.20 -13.66
C LYS A 184 -4.40 11.82 -14.02
N GLU A 185 -5.31 11.70 -13.03
CA GLU A 185 -6.70 11.41 -13.36
C GLU A 185 -7.30 12.51 -14.24
N THR A 186 -7.87 12.11 -15.38
CA THR A 186 -8.42 13.01 -16.39
C THR A 186 -9.89 13.36 -16.15
N ASP A 187 -10.65 12.47 -15.46
CA ASP A 187 -12.03 12.76 -15.06
C ASP A 187 -12.04 13.51 -13.71
N PRO A 188 -12.37 14.83 -13.70
CA PRO A 188 -12.40 15.62 -12.48
C PRO A 188 -13.45 15.14 -11.45
N ASN A 189 -14.45 14.37 -11.89
CA ASN A 189 -15.51 13.82 -11.05
C ASN A 189 -15.13 12.45 -10.46
N TYR A 190 -14.07 11.83 -10.96
CA TYR A 190 -13.61 10.53 -10.43
C TYR A 190 -12.73 10.72 -9.20
N PHE A 191 -13.37 10.90 -8.06
CA PHE A 191 -12.72 11.07 -6.76
C PHE A 191 -13.59 10.47 -5.65
N THR A 192 -12.99 9.87 -4.64
CA THR A 192 -13.69 9.34 -3.46
C THR A 192 -12.88 9.63 -2.20
N ILE A 193 -13.56 10.08 -1.15
CA ILE A 193 -12.92 10.23 0.17
C ILE A 193 -12.63 8.85 0.74
N LYS A 194 -11.45 8.69 1.31
CA LYS A 194 -10.95 7.46 1.92
C LYS A 194 -10.57 7.68 3.37
N GLU A 195 -10.65 6.63 4.18
CA GLU A 195 -10.31 6.67 5.61
C GLU A 195 -9.12 5.75 5.95
N ASP A 196 -8.81 4.80 5.04
CA ASP A 196 -7.78 3.79 5.23
C ASP A 196 -6.36 4.33 5.03
N PRO A 197 -5.36 3.74 5.69
CA PRO A 197 -5.43 2.74 6.76
C PRO A 197 -5.64 3.36 8.15
N GLY A 198 -5.81 4.67 8.26
CA GLY A 198 -5.95 5.44 9.48
C GLY A 198 -4.66 6.15 9.91
N LYS A 199 -4.83 7.33 10.53
CA LYS A 199 -3.74 8.24 10.87
C LYS A 199 -2.73 7.63 11.85
N ASP A 200 -3.21 6.94 12.89
CA ASP A 200 -2.33 6.36 13.91
C ASP A 200 -1.43 5.28 13.34
N PHE A 201 -1.97 4.42 12.46
CA PHE A 201 -1.20 3.41 11.75
C PHE A 201 -0.11 4.06 10.89
N MET A 202 -0.46 5.07 10.10
CA MET A 202 0.50 5.80 9.26
C MET A 202 1.62 6.44 10.08
N ASN A 203 1.27 7.09 11.20
CA ASN A 203 2.25 7.73 12.08
C ASN A 203 3.27 6.71 12.63
N LYS A 204 2.79 5.54 13.09
CA LYS A 204 3.65 4.47 13.61
C LYS A 204 4.57 3.89 12.52
N VAL A 205 4.05 3.62 11.32
CA VAL A 205 4.88 3.12 10.22
C VAL A 205 5.92 4.16 9.83
N ARG A 206 5.54 5.43 9.66
CA ARG A 206 6.46 6.52 9.31
C ARG A 206 7.56 6.72 10.36
N LEU A 207 7.23 6.58 11.64
CA LEU A 207 8.23 6.66 12.72
C LEU A 207 9.32 5.59 12.55
N LEU A 208 8.93 4.35 12.22
CA LEU A 208 9.87 3.24 12.01
C LEU A 208 10.75 3.38 10.76
N VAL A 209 10.36 4.22 9.81
CA VAL A 209 11.11 4.45 8.55
C VAL A 209 11.54 5.92 8.39
N SER A 210 11.60 6.68 9.49
CA SER A 210 11.87 8.12 9.47
C SER A 210 13.23 8.49 8.87
N ASP A 211 14.22 7.61 9.00
CA ASP A 211 15.54 7.73 8.38
C ASP A 211 15.54 7.66 6.84
N LEU A 212 14.45 7.19 6.22
CA LEU A 212 14.28 7.17 4.76
C LEU A 212 13.81 8.52 4.18
N HIS A 213 13.40 9.47 5.03
CA HIS A 213 12.95 10.82 4.65
C HIS A 213 11.86 10.84 3.57
N LEU A 214 10.96 9.84 3.57
CA LEU A 214 9.86 9.76 2.62
C LEU A 214 8.81 10.86 2.90
N LYS A 215 8.32 11.48 1.83
CA LYS A 215 7.32 12.55 1.91
C LYS A 215 5.92 11.94 2.09
N ASP A 216 5.03 12.68 2.74
CA ASP A 216 3.61 12.33 2.92
C ASP A 216 2.64 13.19 2.07
N LYS A 217 3.17 14.19 1.36
CA LYS A 217 2.44 15.13 0.48
C LYS A 217 3.35 15.66 -0.62
N PRO A 218 2.80 16.22 -1.73
CA PRO A 218 3.56 16.76 -2.85
C PRO A 218 4.40 17.97 -2.50
#